data_fa9145fc8144166eae06d995b94598d9
#
_entry.id   fa9145fc8144166eae06d995b94598d9
#
_cell.length_a   1.000
_cell.length_b   1.000
_cell.length_c   1.000
_cell.angle_alpha   90.00
_cell.angle_beta   90.00
_cell.angle_gamma   90.00
#
_symmetry.space_group_name_H-M   'P 1'
#
loop_
_entity.id
_entity.type
_entity.pdbx_description
1 polymer ?
#
loop_
_entity_poly.entity_id
_entity_poly.type
_entity_poly.pdbx_seq_one_letter_code
_entity_poly.pdbx_strand_id
1 'polypeptide(L)'
;MAATQGKEKIVQYLSEAHSRETALIQTLGAHIKIAEPGPYRQGLEAHLNETRVHAQRVQRRLQELGAHRSILASGFGLAQNIV
;
A
#
# COMPACT_ATOMS: atom_id res chain seq x y z
N MET A 1 -5.04 20.38 18.99
CA MET A 1 -6.02 19.28 19.10
C MET A 1 -6.63 18.94 17.75
N ALA A 2 -7.33 19.86 17.12
CA ALA A 2 -7.96 19.58 15.83
C ALA A 2 -6.95 19.19 14.76
N ALA A 3 -5.78 19.84 14.71
CA ALA A 3 -4.73 19.53 13.75
C ALA A 3 -4.17 18.12 13.95
N THR A 4 -4.01 17.70 15.21
CA THR A 4 -3.52 16.38 15.52
C THR A 4 -4.53 15.31 15.11
N GLN A 5 -5.81 15.56 15.37
CA GLN A 5 -6.86 14.63 14.97
C GLN A 5 -6.97 14.53 13.46
N GLY A 6 -6.83 15.65 12.75
CA GLY A 6 -6.83 15.65 11.30
C GLY A 6 -5.67 14.85 10.73
N LYS A 7 -4.49 15.02 11.30
CA LYS A 7 -3.31 14.29 10.87
C LYS A 7 -3.48 12.80 11.12
N GLU A 8 -4.00 12.41 12.27
CA GLU A 8 -4.23 11.01 12.58
C GLU A 8 -5.19 10.35 11.61
N LYS A 9 -6.25 11.07 11.22
CA LYS A 9 -7.20 10.53 10.25
C LYS A 9 -6.58 10.37 8.87
N ILE A 10 -5.75 11.32 8.46
CA ILE A 10 -5.04 11.24 7.19
C ILE A 10 -4.09 10.05 7.20
N VAL A 11 -3.34 9.87 8.29
CA VAL A 11 -2.43 8.76 8.44
C VAL A 11 -3.18 7.44 8.37
N GLN A 12 -4.30 7.34 9.06
CA GLN A 12 -5.11 6.13 9.05
C GLN A 12 -5.61 5.82 7.64
N TYR A 13 -6.13 6.83 6.95
CA TYR A 13 -6.62 6.66 5.59
C TYR A 13 -5.50 6.18 4.65
N LEU A 14 -4.34 6.82 4.73
CA LEU A 14 -3.22 6.47 3.87
C LEU A 14 -2.68 5.08 4.20
N SER A 15 -2.69 4.70 5.47
CA SER A 15 -2.24 3.37 5.89
C SER A 15 -3.16 2.29 5.35
N GLU A 16 -4.46 2.52 5.39
CA GLU A 16 -5.43 1.60 4.85
C GLU A 16 -5.32 1.50 3.32
N ALA A 17 -5.12 2.63 2.67
CA ALA A 17 -4.91 2.65 1.23
C ALA A 17 -3.66 1.86 0.85
N HIS A 18 -2.57 2.04 1.59
CA HIS A 18 -1.32 1.32 1.34
C HIS A 18 -1.52 -0.18 1.48
N SER A 19 -2.25 -0.61 2.50
CA SER A 19 -2.54 -2.03 2.71
C SER A 19 -3.33 -2.62 1.56
N ARG A 20 -4.36 -1.89 1.10
CA ARG A 20 -5.18 -2.35 -0.03
C ARG A 20 -4.37 -2.46 -1.31
N GLU A 21 -3.49 -1.49 -1.55
CA GLU A 21 -2.67 -1.50 -2.75
C GLU A 21 -1.63 -2.60 -2.70
N THR A 22 -1.06 -2.87 -1.54
CA THR A 22 -0.13 -3.97 -1.37
C THR A 22 -0.81 -5.30 -1.67
N ALA A 23 -2.04 -5.49 -1.19
CA ALA A 23 -2.81 -6.68 -1.48
C ALA A 23 -3.15 -6.79 -2.96
N LEU A 24 -3.49 -5.68 -3.60
CA LEU A 24 -3.80 -5.67 -5.02
C LEU A 24 -2.57 -6.01 -5.86
N ILE A 25 -1.41 -5.52 -5.48
CA ILE A 25 -0.15 -5.85 -6.15
C ILE A 25 0.05 -7.36 -6.17
N GLN A 26 -0.17 -8.03 -5.04
CA GLN A 26 -0.04 -9.47 -4.95
C GLN A 26 -1.06 -10.19 -5.81
N THR A 27 -2.30 -9.72 -5.79
CA THR A 27 -3.38 -10.31 -6.59
C THR A 27 -3.09 -10.17 -8.08
N LEU A 28 -2.67 -8.98 -8.51
CA LEU A 28 -2.34 -8.75 -9.92
C LEU A 28 -1.16 -9.61 -10.35
N GLY A 29 -0.14 -9.73 -9.49
CA GLY A 29 1.00 -10.59 -9.80
C GLY A 29 0.60 -12.03 -10.01
N ALA A 30 -0.31 -12.55 -9.18
CA ALA A 30 -0.80 -13.91 -9.32
C ALA A 30 -1.59 -14.09 -10.62
N HIS A 31 -2.45 -13.12 -10.96
CA HIS A 31 -3.22 -13.19 -12.20
C HIS A 31 -2.32 -13.14 -13.44
N ILE A 32 -1.27 -12.33 -13.40
CA ILE A 32 -0.33 -12.22 -14.51
C ILE A 32 0.35 -13.56 -14.78
N LYS A 33 0.68 -14.29 -13.72
CA LYS A 33 1.34 -15.58 -13.85
C LYS A 33 0.52 -16.61 -14.60
N ILE A 34 -0.80 -16.55 -14.48
CA ILE A 34 -1.68 -17.54 -15.11
C ILE A 34 -2.36 -17.01 -16.36
N ALA A 35 -2.23 -15.73 -16.67
CA ALA A 35 -2.84 -15.14 -17.85
C ALA A 35 -2.00 -15.49 -19.08
N GLU A 36 -2.70 -15.82 -20.17
CA GLU A 36 -2.04 -16.05 -21.44
C GLU A 36 -1.49 -14.74 -22.00
N PRO A 37 -0.39 -14.78 -22.76
CA PRO A 37 0.12 -13.59 -23.43
C PRO A 37 -0.94 -12.97 -24.32
N GLY A 38 -1.09 -11.64 -24.24
CA GLY A 38 -2.08 -10.93 -25.04
C GLY A 38 -2.52 -9.64 -24.36
N PRO A 39 -3.53 -8.98 -24.95
CA PRO A 39 -3.99 -7.69 -24.44
C PRO A 39 -4.47 -7.72 -23.00
N TYR A 40 -5.11 -8.80 -22.58
CA TYR A 40 -5.57 -8.92 -21.19
C TYR A 40 -4.40 -8.92 -20.22
N ARG A 41 -3.38 -9.74 -20.49
CA ARG A 41 -2.19 -9.79 -19.64
C ARG A 41 -1.46 -8.44 -19.63
N GLN A 42 -1.37 -7.80 -20.79
CA GLN A 42 -0.73 -6.49 -20.89
C GLN A 42 -1.47 -5.46 -20.04
N GLY A 43 -2.80 -5.51 -20.02
CA GLY A 43 -3.59 -4.64 -19.16
C GLY A 43 -3.34 -4.88 -17.69
N LEU A 44 -3.20 -6.14 -17.29
CA LEU A 44 -2.87 -6.48 -15.91
C LEU A 44 -1.48 -5.96 -15.53
N GLU A 45 -0.51 -6.08 -16.43
CA GLU A 45 0.84 -5.59 -16.19
C GLU A 45 0.87 -4.07 -16.06
N ALA A 46 0.13 -3.37 -16.89
CA ALA A 46 0.02 -1.91 -16.78
C ALA A 46 -0.61 -1.50 -15.46
N HIS A 47 -1.68 -2.19 -15.07
CA HIS A 47 -2.37 -1.91 -13.81
C HIS A 47 -1.45 -2.18 -12.62
N LEU A 48 -0.69 -3.27 -12.67
CA LEU A 48 0.27 -3.59 -11.62
C LEU A 48 1.30 -2.48 -11.47
N ASN A 49 1.81 -1.98 -12.59
CA ASN A 49 2.80 -0.92 -12.56
C ASN A 49 2.25 0.38 -11.98
N GLU A 50 1.04 0.75 -12.37
CA GLU A 50 0.37 1.92 -11.82
C GLU A 50 0.14 1.78 -10.31
N THR A 51 -0.28 0.59 -9.88
CA THR A 51 -0.55 0.34 -8.47
C THR A 51 0.72 0.42 -7.65
N ARG A 52 1.85 -0.08 -8.18
CA ARG A 52 3.15 0.04 -7.50
C ARG A 52 3.57 1.48 -7.34
N VAL A 53 3.41 2.27 -8.38
CA VAL A 53 3.77 3.70 -8.31
C VAL A 53 2.91 4.40 -7.27
N HIS A 54 1.61 4.11 -7.26
CA HIS A 54 0.69 4.73 -6.31
C HIS A 54 1.03 4.31 -4.87
N ALA A 55 1.33 3.04 -4.65
CA ALA A 55 1.72 2.55 -3.33
C ALA A 55 2.98 3.27 -2.84
N GLN A 56 3.95 3.50 -3.73
CA GLN A 56 5.17 4.21 -3.36
C GLN A 56 4.88 5.66 -2.98
N ARG A 57 3.98 6.31 -3.68
CA ARG A 57 3.59 7.69 -3.36
C ARG A 57 2.90 7.77 -2.00
N VAL A 58 2.02 6.83 -1.73
CA VAL A 58 1.34 6.78 -0.44
C VAL A 58 2.35 6.55 0.68
N GLN A 59 3.27 5.62 0.49
CA GLN A 59 4.31 5.33 1.47
C GLN A 59 5.18 6.55 1.74
N ARG A 60 5.57 7.26 0.67
CA ARG A 60 6.36 8.48 0.82
C ARG A 60 5.60 9.52 1.64
N ARG A 61 4.32 9.68 1.36
CA ARG A 61 3.52 10.64 2.11
C ARG A 61 3.42 10.27 3.59
N LEU A 62 3.27 8.98 3.87
CA LEU A 62 3.28 8.50 5.25
C LEU A 62 4.60 8.82 5.94
N GLN A 63 5.72 8.63 5.25
CA GLN A 63 7.03 8.96 5.79
C GLN A 63 7.16 10.46 6.06
N GLU A 64 6.68 11.28 5.14
CA GLU A 64 6.70 12.75 5.33
C GLU A 64 5.90 13.18 6.55
N LEU A 65 4.82 12.48 6.83
CA LEU A 65 3.99 12.76 8.01
C LEU A 65 4.56 12.14 9.28
N GLY A 66 5.67 11.41 9.18
CA GLY A 66 6.26 10.74 10.32
C GLY A 66 5.51 9.52 10.80
N ALA A 67 4.52 9.08 10.04
CA ALA A 67 3.62 8.01 10.46
C ALA A 67 4.21 6.63 10.29
N HIS A 68 5.18 6.47 9.41
CA HIS A 68 5.78 5.17 9.14
C HIS A 68 6.37 4.56 10.43
N ARG A 69 7.10 5.38 11.20
CA ARG A 69 7.67 4.93 12.46
C ARG A 69 6.58 4.62 13.48
N SER A 70 5.53 5.45 13.50
CA SER A 70 4.42 5.24 14.44
C SER A 70 3.72 3.92 14.18
N ILE A 71 3.52 3.56 12.93
CA ILE A 71 2.89 2.30 12.57
C ILE A 71 3.74 1.13 13.03
N LEU A 72 5.04 1.18 12.80
CA LEU A 72 5.94 0.13 13.24
C LEU A 72 6.02 0.07 14.77
N ALA A 73 6.08 1.24 15.41
CA ALA A 73 6.19 1.32 16.86
C ALA A 73 4.91 0.84 17.55
N SER A 74 3.76 0.99 16.91
CA SER A 74 2.49 0.57 17.51
C SER A 74 2.31 -0.94 17.54
N GLY A 75 3.24 -1.68 16.97
CA GLY A 75 3.19 -3.12 16.94
C GLY A 75 2.59 -3.72 15.69
N PHE A 76 2.16 -2.89 14.75
CA PHE A 76 1.58 -3.39 13.51
C PHE A 76 2.57 -4.28 12.77
N GLY A 77 3.81 -3.78 12.61
CA GLY A 77 4.85 -4.57 11.98
C GLY A 77 5.35 -5.69 12.87
N LEU A 78 5.39 -5.46 14.18
CA LEU A 78 5.84 -6.47 15.14
C LEU A 78 4.88 -7.65 15.19
N ALA A 79 3.60 -7.38 15.14
CA ALA A 79 2.60 -8.44 15.13
C ALA A 79 2.78 -9.38 13.95
N GLN A 80 3.13 -8.84 12.81
CA GLN A 80 3.40 -9.64 11.62
C GLN A 80 4.69 -10.43 11.75
N ASN A 81 5.68 -9.87 12.40
CA ASN A 81 6.97 -10.53 12.55
C ASN A 81 6.93 -11.67 13.55
N ILE A 82 6.07 -11.57 14.54
CA ILE A 82 5.92 -12.60 15.56
C ILE A 82 5.32 -13.87 14.99
N VAL A 83 4.45 -13.71 14.02
CA VAL A 83 3.81 -14.84 13.37
C VAL A 83 4.73 -15.53 12.40
#